data_e78cfb04e0ecc8eef930c0d57f3b6189
#
_entry.id   e78cfb04e0ecc8eef930c0d57f3b6189
#
_cell.length_a   1.000
_cell.length_b   1.000
_cell.length_c   1.000
_cell.angle_alpha   90.00
_cell.angle_beta   90.00
_cell.angle_gamma   90.00
#
_symmetry.space_group_name_H-M   'P 1'
#
loop_
_entity.id
_entity.type
_entity.pdbx_description
1 polymer ?
#
loop_
_entity_poly.entity_id
_entity_poly.type
_entity_poly.pdbx_seq_one_letter_code
_entity_poly.pdbx_strand_id
1 'polypeptide(L)'
;MIYANAHVVTMDDDATEIARGWMRVEDGLVAEVGSGEPPPGEREDLGGAVVTPGLVNTHHHLYQTLTRARAQQADLFTWLRELYPVWARIDAEAEYAAARTGLAELALSGCSTVFDHHYVFPRGAGGLVEAEVQAARELGVRLVAARGSMDLGVSDGGLPPDELVESLDRVVDETMDVLRLHEDGPGARIQIAVAPCSPFSVTEDLMRVSADLARGQGLRLHTHLAETAEEDEYCRELYGCTPTEYLERLGWLGGDVWCAHCVQLSQRDVGRFGETRTGVAHCPTSNMRLGAGIAPVRPLLDAGVPVGLGVDGSASNERGDLFLDVKQALLVARARGGPEALTVREALRLATRGGAAVLGRDDVGSLEPGKQADFAVWRTDGLELAGADDPVAGLVLSAPHRVDRLVVGGEDVVRGG
;
A
#
# COMPACT_ATOMS: atom_id res chain seq x y z
N MET A 1 -5.37 -10.21 27.10
CA MET A 1 -6.73 -9.65 26.84
C MET A 1 -7.50 -10.57 25.90
N ILE A 2 -8.78 -10.81 26.12
CA ILE A 2 -9.65 -11.59 25.22
C ILE A 2 -10.70 -10.64 24.63
N TYR A 3 -10.78 -10.60 23.31
CA TYR A 3 -11.82 -9.88 22.58
C TYR A 3 -12.89 -10.88 22.19
N ALA A 4 -14.09 -10.77 22.75
CA ALA A 4 -15.15 -11.76 22.64
C ALA A 4 -16.41 -11.22 21.96
N ASN A 5 -17.35 -12.12 21.61
CA ASN A 5 -18.60 -11.77 20.95
C ASN A 5 -18.40 -10.96 19.66
N ALA A 6 -17.57 -11.49 18.77
CA ALA A 6 -17.21 -10.87 17.50
C ALA A 6 -17.48 -11.83 16.32
N HIS A 7 -17.73 -11.27 15.15
CA HIS A 7 -17.60 -11.98 13.89
C HIS A 7 -16.14 -11.86 13.43
N VAL A 8 -15.34 -12.89 13.68
CA VAL A 8 -13.89 -12.89 13.39
C VAL A 8 -13.65 -13.40 11.97
N VAL A 9 -13.01 -12.57 11.16
CA VAL A 9 -12.58 -12.88 9.79
C VAL A 9 -11.06 -13.00 9.81
N THR A 10 -10.53 -14.21 9.79
CA THR A 10 -9.09 -14.44 10.05
C THR A 10 -8.20 -14.08 8.86
N MET A 11 -8.71 -14.18 7.63
CA MET A 11 -7.92 -14.07 6.39
C MET A 11 -6.76 -15.06 6.29
N ASP A 12 -6.86 -16.21 7.00
CA ASP A 12 -5.94 -17.34 6.86
C ASP A 12 -6.10 -18.05 5.49
N ASP A 13 -5.33 -19.12 5.26
CA ASP A 13 -5.40 -19.85 3.99
C ASP A 13 -6.71 -20.60 3.81
N ASP A 14 -7.34 -21.00 4.91
CA ASP A 14 -8.63 -21.71 4.91
C ASP A 14 -9.83 -20.76 4.82
N ALA A 15 -9.59 -19.43 4.76
CA ALA A 15 -10.62 -18.38 4.76
C ALA A 15 -11.61 -18.52 5.94
N THR A 16 -11.06 -18.79 7.13
CA THR A 16 -11.84 -19.05 8.35
C THR A 16 -12.64 -17.81 8.76
N GLU A 17 -13.95 -17.98 8.96
CA GLU A 17 -14.84 -16.98 9.55
C GLU A 17 -15.58 -17.57 10.73
N ILE A 18 -15.61 -16.86 11.87
CA ILE A 18 -16.23 -17.32 13.12
C ILE A 18 -17.30 -16.32 13.53
N ALA A 19 -18.56 -16.59 13.23
CA ALA A 19 -19.68 -15.66 13.42
C ALA A 19 -19.94 -15.26 14.89
N ARG A 20 -19.54 -16.06 15.87
CA ARG A 20 -19.58 -15.77 17.31
C ARG A 20 -18.27 -16.23 17.91
N GLY A 21 -17.21 -15.51 17.54
CA GLY A 21 -15.85 -15.84 17.89
C GLY A 21 -15.30 -14.99 19.03
N TRP A 22 -14.12 -15.36 19.39
CA TRP A 22 -13.24 -14.60 20.28
C TRP A 22 -11.79 -14.74 19.80
N MET A 23 -10.97 -13.76 20.19
CA MET A 23 -9.54 -13.74 19.93
C MET A 23 -8.81 -13.36 21.23
N ARG A 24 -7.78 -14.13 21.58
CA ARG A 24 -6.89 -13.84 22.70
C ARG A 24 -5.59 -13.25 22.23
N VAL A 25 -5.23 -12.12 22.81
CA VAL A 25 -3.99 -11.38 22.53
C VAL A 25 -3.10 -11.40 23.76
N GLU A 26 -1.84 -11.79 23.56
CA GLU A 26 -0.79 -11.84 24.57
C GLU A 26 0.52 -11.30 23.98
N ASP A 27 1.19 -10.43 24.72
CA ASP A 27 2.49 -9.85 24.34
C ASP A 27 2.51 -9.25 22.91
N GLY A 28 1.40 -8.62 22.52
CA GLY A 28 1.26 -8.01 21.18
C GLY A 28 1.01 -8.98 20.03
N LEU A 29 0.83 -10.27 20.33
CA LEU A 29 0.58 -11.33 19.36
C LEU A 29 -0.84 -11.90 19.50
N VAL A 30 -1.38 -12.40 18.39
CA VAL A 30 -2.54 -13.29 18.41
C VAL A 30 -2.10 -14.60 19.03
N ALA A 31 -2.62 -14.92 20.24
CA ALA A 31 -2.29 -16.16 20.91
C ALA A 31 -3.24 -17.29 20.50
N GLU A 32 -4.52 -16.97 20.30
CA GLU A 32 -5.55 -17.97 19.95
C GLU A 32 -6.77 -17.28 19.35
N VAL A 33 -7.44 -17.95 18.41
CA VAL A 33 -8.74 -17.56 17.87
C VAL A 33 -9.68 -18.76 18.01
N GLY A 34 -10.90 -18.53 18.46
CA GLY A 34 -11.82 -19.64 18.71
C GLY A 34 -13.30 -19.28 18.65
N SER A 35 -14.15 -20.30 18.79
CA SER A 35 -15.59 -20.18 18.84
C SER A 35 -16.15 -20.69 20.18
N GLY A 36 -17.38 -20.34 20.50
CA GLY A 36 -18.04 -20.74 21.75
C GLY A 36 -17.57 -19.94 22.96
N GLU A 37 -17.53 -20.59 24.16
CA GLU A 37 -17.11 -19.92 25.39
C GLU A 37 -15.60 -19.65 25.36
N PRO A 38 -15.17 -18.38 25.53
CA PRO A 38 -13.76 -18.05 25.60
C PRO A 38 -13.10 -18.61 26.86
N PRO A 39 -11.78 -18.84 26.86
CA PRO A 39 -11.05 -19.26 28.05
C PRO A 39 -11.19 -18.23 29.19
N PRO A 40 -10.94 -18.63 30.46
CA PRO A 40 -10.91 -17.68 31.57
C PRO A 40 -9.85 -16.60 31.37
N GLY A 41 -10.20 -15.35 31.70
CA GLY A 41 -9.28 -14.22 31.59
C GLY A 41 -10.01 -12.88 31.52
N GLU A 42 -9.22 -11.82 31.49
CA GLU A 42 -9.73 -10.47 31.20
C GLU A 42 -10.28 -10.41 29.79
N ARG A 43 -11.51 -9.91 29.65
CA ARG A 43 -12.21 -9.91 28.35
C ARG A 43 -12.97 -8.62 28.11
N GLU A 44 -13.06 -8.28 26.83
CA GLU A 44 -13.87 -7.19 26.31
C GLU A 44 -14.93 -7.76 25.35
N ASP A 45 -16.18 -7.34 25.52
CA ASP A 45 -17.30 -7.72 24.65
C ASP A 45 -17.38 -6.73 23.49
N LEU A 46 -17.21 -7.22 22.25
CA LEU A 46 -17.25 -6.41 21.04
C LEU A 46 -18.66 -6.26 20.44
N GLY A 47 -19.70 -6.75 21.14
CA GLY A 47 -21.09 -6.49 20.77
C GLY A 47 -21.53 -7.03 19.41
N GLY A 48 -20.90 -8.06 18.88
CA GLY A 48 -21.18 -8.62 17.56
C GLY A 48 -20.48 -7.91 16.39
N ALA A 49 -19.56 -7.01 16.68
CA ALA A 49 -18.76 -6.31 15.64
C ALA A 49 -17.98 -7.31 14.76
N VAL A 50 -17.70 -6.91 13.52
CA VAL A 50 -16.76 -7.66 12.67
C VAL A 50 -15.34 -7.29 13.05
N VAL A 51 -14.48 -8.30 13.18
CA VAL A 51 -13.03 -8.14 13.40
C VAL A 51 -12.30 -8.69 12.18
N THR A 52 -11.46 -7.85 11.58
CA THR A 52 -10.59 -8.21 10.47
C THR A 52 -9.13 -8.00 10.86
N PRO A 53 -8.15 -8.60 10.17
CA PRO A 53 -6.79 -8.11 10.26
C PRO A 53 -6.75 -6.60 9.97
N GLY A 54 -5.81 -5.89 10.56
CA GLY A 54 -5.51 -4.52 10.17
C GLY A 54 -5.15 -4.47 8.68
N LEU A 55 -5.66 -3.45 7.99
CA LEU A 55 -5.44 -3.33 6.56
C LEU A 55 -3.97 -2.97 6.28
N VAL A 56 -3.49 -3.37 5.10
CA VAL A 56 -2.12 -3.17 4.63
C VAL A 56 -2.16 -2.38 3.32
N ASN A 57 -1.70 -1.14 3.37
CA ASN A 57 -1.58 -0.26 2.21
C ASN A 57 -0.22 -0.45 1.54
N THR A 58 -0.20 -0.80 0.25
CA THR A 58 1.02 -1.17 -0.48
C THR A 58 1.57 -0.08 -1.39
N HIS A 59 0.92 1.09 -1.43
CA HIS A 59 1.37 2.25 -2.21
C HIS A 59 0.72 3.54 -1.73
N HIS A 60 1.53 4.55 -1.45
CA HIS A 60 1.14 5.90 -1.07
C HIS A 60 2.23 6.91 -1.43
N HIS A 61 1.88 8.20 -1.40
CA HIS A 61 2.77 9.36 -1.43
C HIS A 61 2.28 10.37 -0.40
N LEU A 62 2.76 10.26 0.84
CA LEU A 62 2.24 11.02 1.99
C LEU A 62 2.32 12.54 1.78
N TYR A 63 3.41 13.04 1.18
CA TYR A 63 3.57 14.47 0.88
C TYR A 63 2.45 15.04 -0.01
N GLN A 64 1.81 14.21 -0.83
CA GLN A 64 0.72 14.65 -1.72
C GLN A 64 -0.55 15.05 -0.97
N THR A 65 -0.65 14.74 0.33
CA THR A 65 -1.72 15.21 1.23
C THR A 65 -1.86 16.75 1.20
N LEU A 66 -0.77 17.47 0.94
CA LEU A 66 -0.75 18.94 0.82
C LEU A 66 -1.37 19.47 -0.47
N THR A 67 -1.68 18.62 -1.45
CA THR A 67 -2.08 19.04 -2.81
C THR A 67 -3.37 18.40 -3.29
N ARG A 68 -4.25 17.99 -2.38
CA ARG A 68 -5.56 17.40 -2.69
C ARG A 68 -6.38 18.26 -3.66
N ALA A 69 -7.12 17.59 -4.54
CA ALA A 69 -8.05 18.17 -5.50
C ALA A 69 -7.42 19.19 -6.48
N ARG A 70 -6.10 19.13 -6.70
CA ARG A 70 -5.44 19.90 -7.76
C ARG A 70 -5.44 19.12 -9.07
N ALA A 71 -5.22 19.83 -10.18
CA ALA A 71 -5.10 19.25 -11.53
C ALA A 71 -6.24 18.25 -11.86
N GLN A 72 -7.49 18.63 -11.57
CA GLN A 72 -8.66 17.73 -11.53
C GLN A 72 -8.99 17.04 -12.85
N GLN A 73 -8.61 17.61 -13.99
CA GLN A 73 -8.95 17.13 -15.33
C GLN A 73 -7.71 16.74 -16.15
N ALA A 74 -6.56 16.65 -15.48
CA ALA A 74 -5.29 16.32 -16.12
C ALA A 74 -5.09 14.79 -16.22
N ASP A 75 -4.49 14.34 -17.33
CA ASP A 75 -3.82 13.05 -17.42
C ASP A 75 -2.56 13.01 -16.57
N LEU A 76 -1.93 11.84 -16.40
CA LEU A 76 -0.77 11.66 -15.52
C LEU A 76 0.37 12.66 -15.83
N PHE A 77 0.77 12.80 -17.08
CA PHE A 77 1.92 13.64 -17.43
C PHE A 77 1.65 15.13 -17.25
N THR A 78 0.44 15.58 -17.58
CA THR A 78 -0.01 16.95 -17.32
C THR A 78 -0.12 17.21 -15.81
N TRP A 79 -0.69 16.26 -15.08
CA TRP A 79 -0.83 16.32 -13.62
C TRP A 79 0.53 16.42 -12.93
N LEU A 80 1.53 15.62 -13.33
CA LEU A 80 2.89 15.69 -12.80
C LEU A 80 3.53 17.06 -13.07
N ARG A 81 3.42 17.58 -14.32
CA ARG A 81 3.97 18.90 -14.68
C ARG A 81 3.37 20.04 -13.87
N GLU A 82 2.07 19.95 -13.51
CA GLU A 82 1.41 20.95 -12.68
C GLU A 82 1.82 20.87 -11.20
N LEU A 83 2.11 19.66 -10.69
CA LEU A 83 2.33 19.43 -9.28
C LEU A 83 3.81 19.43 -8.87
N TYR A 84 4.75 19.03 -9.71
CA TYR A 84 6.17 19.04 -9.40
C TYR A 84 6.68 20.41 -8.88
N PRO A 85 6.30 21.56 -9.47
CA PRO A 85 6.74 22.88 -8.96
C PRO A 85 6.18 23.20 -7.56
N VAL A 86 5.10 22.55 -7.13
CA VAL A 86 4.56 22.68 -5.77
C VAL A 86 5.35 21.80 -4.82
N TRP A 87 5.58 20.55 -5.19
CA TRP A 87 6.32 19.59 -4.40
C TRP A 87 7.81 19.95 -4.26
N ALA A 88 8.37 20.68 -5.21
CA ALA A 88 9.74 21.22 -5.10
C ALA A 88 9.98 22.16 -3.90
N ARG A 89 8.93 22.50 -3.15
CA ARG A 89 9.01 23.37 -1.96
C ARG A 89 8.79 22.63 -0.65
N ILE A 90 8.67 21.31 -0.67
CA ILE A 90 8.47 20.51 0.54
C ILE A 90 9.76 20.52 1.36
N ASP A 91 9.61 20.72 2.66
CA ASP A 91 10.64 20.57 3.68
C ASP A 91 10.19 19.54 4.73
N ALA A 92 11.03 19.26 5.70
CA ALA A 92 10.72 18.25 6.73
C ALA A 92 9.51 18.60 7.61
N GLU A 93 9.21 19.89 7.83
CA GLU A 93 8.03 20.32 8.59
C GLU A 93 6.76 20.07 7.79
N ALA A 94 6.76 20.41 6.50
CA ALA A 94 5.65 20.15 5.59
C ALA A 94 5.42 18.63 5.42
N GLU A 95 6.50 17.86 5.26
CA GLU A 95 6.43 16.40 5.17
C GLU A 95 5.87 15.76 6.44
N TYR A 96 6.36 16.17 7.62
CA TYR A 96 5.81 15.69 8.88
C TYR A 96 4.30 15.94 9.00
N ALA A 97 3.84 17.15 8.65
CA ALA A 97 2.42 17.50 8.70
C ALA A 97 1.58 16.68 7.70
N ALA A 98 2.12 16.46 6.49
CA ALA A 98 1.50 15.63 5.46
C ALA A 98 1.42 14.18 5.87
N ALA A 99 2.53 13.60 6.30
CA ALA A 99 2.64 12.21 6.74
C ALA A 99 1.72 11.93 7.94
N ARG A 100 1.74 12.79 8.95
CA ARG A 100 0.86 12.64 10.11
C ARG A 100 -0.62 12.66 9.72
N THR A 101 -1.00 13.52 8.77
CA THR A 101 -2.39 13.62 8.30
C THR A 101 -2.79 12.39 7.49
N GLY A 102 -1.98 11.98 6.51
CA GLY A 102 -2.25 10.81 5.65
C GLY A 102 -2.27 9.50 6.43
N LEU A 103 -1.30 9.31 7.35
CA LEU A 103 -1.26 8.12 8.22
C LEU A 103 -2.45 8.07 9.18
N ALA A 104 -2.90 9.21 9.72
CA ALA A 104 -4.09 9.27 10.55
C ALA A 104 -5.37 8.92 9.76
N GLU A 105 -5.50 9.39 8.52
CA GLU A 105 -6.61 8.99 7.63
C GLU A 105 -6.62 7.49 7.36
N LEU A 106 -5.45 6.92 7.03
CA LEU A 106 -5.31 5.49 6.82
C LEU A 106 -5.67 4.70 8.09
N ALA A 107 -5.19 5.13 9.27
CA ALA A 107 -5.54 4.50 10.54
C ALA A 107 -7.06 4.51 10.78
N LEU A 108 -7.74 5.63 10.50
CA LEU A 108 -9.20 5.75 10.59
C LEU A 108 -9.93 4.88 9.57
N SER A 109 -9.30 4.45 8.49
CA SER A 109 -9.81 3.46 7.54
C SER A 109 -9.48 2.01 7.91
N GLY A 110 -8.88 1.77 9.10
CA GLY A 110 -8.51 0.44 9.60
C GLY A 110 -7.14 -0.06 9.13
N CYS A 111 -6.31 0.80 8.56
CA CYS A 111 -4.99 0.44 8.06
C CYS A 111 -3.94 0.46 9.18
N SER A 112 -3.32 -0.69 9.46
CA SER A 112 -2.27 -0.87 10.47
C SER A 112 -0.86 -0.75 9.91
N THR A 113 -0.68 -1.06 8.62
CA THR A 113 0.62 -1.11 7.94
C THR A 113 0.55 -0.32 6.64
N VAL A 114 1.46 0.62 6.48
CA VAL A 114 1.49 1.56 5.35
C VAL A 114 2.84 1.47 4.65
N PHE A 115 2.84 1.38 3.33
CA PHE A 115 4.00 1.69 2.51
C PHE A 115 3.85 3.10 1.96
N ASP A 116 4.90 3.92 2.09
CA ASP A 116 5.03 5.22 1.46
C ASP A 116 6.15 5.25 0.43
N HIS A 117 5.89 5.80 -0.73
CA HIS A 117 6.85 6.02 -1.80
C HIS A 117 7.22 7.51 -1.87
N HIS A 118 8.10 7.96 -1.00
CA HIS A 118 8.66 9.30 -1.06
C HIS A 118 9.76 9.37 -2.14
N TYR A 119 9.55 10.12 -3.21
CA TYR A 119 10.52 10.23 -4.31
C TYR A 119 10.87 11.68 -4.70
N VAL A 120 10.35 12.65 -3.97
CA VAL A 120 10.60 14.08 -4.21
C VAL A 120 11.56 14.62 -3.14
N PHE A 121 12.80 14.87 -3.54
CA PHE A 121 13.86 15.38 -2.65
C PHE A 121 14.38 16.74 -3.16
N PRO A 122 13.73 17.87 -2.79
CA PRO A 122 14.16 19.19 -3.22
C PRO A 122 15.60 19.49 -2.78
N ARG A 123 16.32 20.25 -3.59
CA ARG A 123 17.70 20.63 -3.25
C ARG A 123 17.75 21.41 -1.93
N GLY A 124 18.54 20.90 -0.99
CA GLY A 124 18.69 21.48 0.34
C GLY A 124 17.64 21.08 1.36
N ALA A 125 16.60 20.36 0.98
CA ALA A 125 15.72 19.68 1.93
C ALA A 125 16.41 18.42 2.46
N GLY A 126 16.35 18.20 3.77
CA GLY A 126 16.84 16.98 4.43
C GLY A 126 15.86 16.54 5.50
N GLY A 127 15.97 15.28 5.96
CA GLY A 127 15.14 14.76 7.03
C GLY A 127 13.70 14.43 6.63
N LEU A 128 13.40 14.25 5.34
CA LEU A 128 12.04 13.98 4.86
C LEU A 128 11.57 12.58 5.29
N VAL A 129 12.37 11.55 5.07
CA VAL A 129 12.05 10.18 5.51
C VAL A 129 12.00 10.09 7.03
N GLU A 130 12.88 10.79 7.74
CA GLU A 130 12.82 10.89 9.20
C GLU A 130 11.53 11.53 9.71
N ALA A 131 11.00 12.51 8.99
CA ALA A 131 9.73 13.18 9.31
C ALA A 131 8.54 12.21 9.19
N GLU A 132 8.49 11.38 8.14
CA GLU A 132 7.50 10.33 7.98
C GLU A 132 7.60 9.28 9.11
N VAL A 133 8.81 8.81 9.38
CA VAL A 133 9.08 7.84 10.45
C VAL A 133 8.67 8.39 11.82
N GLN A 134 8.94 9.67 12.09
CA GLN A 134 8.49 10.33 13.31
C GLN A 134 6.96 10.30 13.41
N ALA A 135 6.26 10.70 12.34
CA ALA A 135 4.79 10.71 12.31
C ALA A 135 4.20 9.31 12.53
N ALA A 136 4.78 8.28 11.90
CA ALA A 136 4.34 6.90 12.06
C ALA A 136 4.53 6.37 13.49
N ARG A 137 5.68 6.67 14.13
CA ARG A 137 5.95 6.30 15.52
C ARG A 137 5.00 6.97 16.50
N GLU A 138 4.70 8.25 16.29
CA GLU A 138 3.77 9.00 17.14
C GLU A 138 2.32 8.47 17.04
N LEU A 139 1.90 8.04 15.84
CA LEU A 139 0.58 7.47 15.61
C LEU A 139 0.50 5.98 15.99
N GLY A 140 1.63 5.28 16.11
CA GLY A 140 1.68 3.88 16.47
C GLY A 140 1.36 2.91 15.32
N VAL A 141 1.39 3.37 14.06
CA VAL A 141 1.22 2.52 12.87
C VAL A 141 2.55 1.93 12.40
N ARG A 142 2.50 0.87 11.59
CA ARG A 142 3.69 0.34 10.90
C ARG A 142 3.90 1.09 9.61
N LEU A 143 5.15 1.45 9.32
CA LEU A 143 5.55 2.14 8.09
C LEU A 143 6.68 1.38 7.39
N VAL A 144 6.50 1.13 6.11
CA VAL A 144 7.57 0.81 5.17
C VAL A 144 7.84 2.08 4.38
N ALA A 145 8.85 2.84 4.76
CA ALA A 145 9.22 4.09 4.10
C ALA A 145 10.18 3.79 2.94
N ALA A 146 9.86 4.26 1.75
CA ALA A 146 10.78 4.16 0.64
C ALA A 146 11.62 5.43 0.50
N ARG A 147 12.96 5.28 0.51
CA ARG A 147 13.82 6.28 -0.07
C ARG A 147 13.75 6.12 -1.59
N GLY A 148 12.79 6.84 -2.20
CA GLY A 148 12.62 6.93 -3.64
C GLY A 148 13.67 7.83 -4.29
N SER A 149 13.67 7.93 -5.61
CA SER A 149 14.67 8.73 -6.33
C SER A 149 14.25 9.06 -7.76
N MET A 150 14.78 10.16 -8.27
CA MET A 150 14.70 10.57 -9.67
C MET A 150 16.04 11.17 -10.07
N ASP A 151 16.62 10.74 -11.20
CA ASP A 151 17.88 11.25 -11.74
C ASP A 151 17.81 11.64 -13.22
N LEU A 152 16.62 11.50 -13.84
CA LEU A 152 16.39 11.83 -15.25
C LEU A 152 15.45 13.05 -15.35
N GLY A 153 16.03 14.24 -15.53
CA GLY A 153 15.30 15.51 -15.64
C GLY A 153 14.85 15.84 -17.05
N VAL A 154 14.09 16.94 -17.16
CA VAL A 154 13.59 17.46 -18.44
C VAL A 154 14.73 17.75 -19.43
N SER A 155 15.88 18.26 -18.97
CA SER A 155 17.04 18.52 -19.84
C SER A 155 17.66 17.26 -20.44
N ASP A 156 17.44 16.09 -19.82
CA ASP A 156 17.98 14.82 -20.23
C ASP A 156 16.91 13.89 -20.84
N GLY A 157 15.71 14.42 -21.13
CA GLY A 157 14.61 13.68 -21.76
C GLY A 157 13.64 13.00 -20.80
N GLY A 158 13.78 13.23 -19.50
CA GLY A 158 12.82 12.82 -18.47
C GLY A 158 11.65 13.78 -18.29
N LEU A 159 10.78 13.49 -17.34
CA LEU A 159 9.61 14.32 -17.05
C LEU A 159 9.82 15.28 -15.85
N PRO A 160 10.54 14.92 -14.77
CA PRO A 160 10.74 15.78 -13.62
C PRO A 160 11.54 17.06 -13.95
N PRO A 161 11.24 18.19 -13.28
CA PRO A 161 12.10 19.36 -13.34
C PRO A 161 13.52 19.05 -12.85
N ASP A 162 14.54 19.67 -13.47
CA ASP A 162 15.96 19.43 -13.12
C ASP A 162 16.32 19.79 -11.67
N GLU A 163 15.50 20.58 -11.00
CA GLU A 163 15.65 20.93 -9.58
C GLU A 163 15.24 19.80 -8.62
N LEU A 164 14.50 18.79 -9.11
CA LEU A 164 14.03 17.63 -8.33
C LEU A 164 14.83 16.36 -8.62
N VAL A 165 15.75 16.39 -9.58
CA VAL A 165 16.61 15.23 -9.84
C VAL A 165 17.89 15.29 -9.02
N GLU A 166 18.40 14.11 -8.69
CA GLU A 166 19.55 13.92 -7.84
C GLU A 166 20.68 13.21 -8.58
N SER A 167 21.91 13.36 -8.11
CA SER A 167 23.00 12.54 -8.61
C SER A 167 22.94 11.13 -8.02
N LEU A 168 23.43 10.16 -8.77
CA LEU A 168 23.52 8.75 -8.33
C LEU A 168 24.20 8.61 -6.97
N ASP A 169 25.37 9.30 -6.78
CA ASP A 169 26.12 9.25 -5.52
C ASP A 169 25.27 9.73 -4.34
N ARG A 170 24.54 10.85 -4.52
CA ARG A 170 23.65 11.38 -3.48
C ARG A 170 22.53 10.40 -3.14
N VAL A 171 21.89 9.77 -4.13
CA VAL A 171 20.84 8.77 -3.91
C VAL A 171 21.38 7.60 -3.09
N VAL A 172 22.57 7.11 -3.43
CA VAL A 172 23.21 5.99 -2.71
C VAL A 172 23.55 6.39 -1.28
N ASP A 173 24.23 7.52 -1.09
CA ASP A 173 24.65 7.99 0.25
C ASP A 173 23.45 8.22 1.16
N GLU A 174 22.42 8.95 0.71
CA GLU A 174 21.23 9.22 1.52
C GLU A 174 20.39 7.94 1.75
N THR A 175 20.37 6.98 0.82
CA THR A 175 19.73 5.69 1.04
C THR A 175 20.45 4.93 2.16
N MET A 176 21.78 4.91 2.15
CA MET A 176 22.56 4.29 3.22
C MET A 176 22.35 5.00 4.57
N ASP A 177 22.19 6.32 4.56
CA ASP A 177 21.95 7.09 5.78
C ASP A 177 20.59 6.76 6.43
N VAL A 178 19.53 6.58 5.64
CA VAL A 178 18.19 6.25 6.19
C VAL A 178 18.08 4.78 6.64
N LEU A 179 19.00 3.89 6.25
CA LEU A 179 19.00 2.50 6.71
C LEU A 179 19.13 2.36 8.23
N ARG A 180 19.70 3.34 8.94
CA ARG A 180 19.71 3.36 10.41
C ARG A 180 18.33 3.35 11.05
N LEU A 181 17.27 3.66 10.28
CA LEU A 181 15.88 3.65 10.72
C LEU A 181 15.20 2.29 10.54
N HIS A 182 15.82 1.40 9.74
CA HIS A 182 15.28 0.08 9.44
C HIS A 182 15.29 -0.82 10.69
N GLU A 183 14.20 -1.49 10.90
CA GLU A 183 14.03 -2.49 11.96
C GLU A 183 13.87 -3.87 11.31
N ASP A 184 14.63 -4.84 11.80
CA ASP A 184 14.59 -6.22 11.31
C ASP A 184 13.61 -7.10 12.09
N GLY A 185 13.16 -8.15 11.43
CA GLY A 185 12.43 -9.25 12.04
C GLY A 185 10.94 -9.02 12.25
N PRO A 186 10.26 -10.04 12.81
CA PRO A 186 8.84 -9.97 13.10
C PRO A 186 8.50 -8.86 14.08
N GLY A 187 7.41 -8.17 13.83
CA GLY A 187 6.97 -7.04 14.66
C GLY A 187 7.62 -5.71 14.35
N ALA A 188 8.60 -5.64 13.42
CA ALA A 188 9.20 -4.38 12.98
C ALA A 188 8.14 -3.32 12.69
N ARG A 189 8.29 -2.13 13.30
CA ARG A 189 7.38 -1.01 13.08
C ARG A 189 7.82 -0.13 11.93
N ILE A 190 9.13 0.01 11.73
CA ILE A 190 9.71 0.84 10.65
C ILE A 190 10.59 -0.04 9.79
N GLN A 191 10.30 -0.09 8.51
CA GLN A 191 11.15 -0.74 7.52
C GLN A 191 11.49 0.25 6.40
N ILE A 192 12.62 0.04 5.74
CA ILE A 192 13.05 0.85 4.61
C ILE A 192 12.99 0.00 3.34
N ALA A 193 12.53 0.60 2.25
CA ALA A 193 12.59 0.05 0.90
C ALA A 193 13.31 1.00 -0.05
N VAL A 194 13.75 0.49 -1.19
CA VAL A 194 14.37 1.30 -2.25
C VAL A 194 13.40 1.41 -3.41
N ALA A 195 13.11 2.64 -3.85
CA ALA A 195 12.06 2.88 -4.83
C ALA A 195 12.39 4.01 -5.82
N PRO A 196 13.23 3.76 -6.85
CA PRO A 196 13.30 4.68 -7.99
C PRO A 196 11.93 4.88 -8.62
N CYS A 197 11.61 6.12 -9.01
CA CYS A 197 10.23 6.54 -9.22
C CYS A 197 9.53 5.79 -10.38
N SER A 198 10.05 5.90 -11.61
CA SER A 198 9.39 5.35 -12.81
C SER A 198 10.34 5.30 -14.01
N PRO A 199 10.04 4.52 -15.05
CA PRO A 199 10.88 4.43 -16.25
C PRO A 199 11.14 5.76 -16.96
N PHE A 200 10.28 6.76 -16.79
CA PHE A 200 10.41 8.09 -17.42
C PHE A 200 11.02 9.17 -16.52
N SER A 201 11.52 8.80 -15.37
CA SER A 201 12.13 9.72 -14.39
C SER A 201 13.44 9.21 -13.81
N VAL A 202 13.88 8.01 -14.23
CA VAL A 202 15.05 7.32 -13.68
C VAL A 202 15.88 6.71 -14.81
N THR A 203 17.22 6.87 -14.73
CA THR A 203 18.15 6.25 -15.67
C THR A 203 18.30 4.74 -15.46
N GLU A 204 18.75 4.00 -16.49
CA GLU A 204 19.07 2.57 -16.35
C GLU A 204 20.14 2.33 -15.27
N ASP A 205 21.12 3.22 -15.15
CA ASP A 205 22.21 3.10 -14.19
C ASP A 205 21.68 3.20 -12.76
N LEU A 206 20.81 4.17 -12.47
CA LEU A 206 20.18 4.28 -11.15
C LEU A 206 19.28 3.08 -10.84
N MET A 207 18.52 2.58 -11.82
CA MET A 207 17.73 1.35 -11.63
C MET A 207 18.61 0.16 -11.23
N ARG A 208 19.73 -0.07 -11.93
CA ARG A 208 20.67 -1.18 -11.63
C ARG A 208 21.32 -1.03 -10.27
N VAL A 209 21.85 0.16 -9.97
CA VAL A 209 22.49 0.44 -8.68
C VAL A 209 21.50 0.29 -7.54
N SER A 210 20.26 0.76 -7.71
CA SER A 210 19.19 0.60 -6.72
C SER A 210 18.87 -0.87 -6.43
N ALA A 211 18.82 -1.72 -7.48
CA ALA A 211 18.58 -3.15 -7.32
C ALA A 211 19.74 -3.84 -6.59
N ASP A 212 20.99 -3.53 -6.96
CA ASP A 212 22.17 -4.10 -6.32
C ASP A 212 22.28 -3.67 -4.85
N LEU A 213 22.04 -2.38 -4.56
CA LEU A 213 22.03 -1.84 -3.21
C LEU A 213 20.96 -2.53 -2.35
N ALA A 214 19.73 -2.56 -2.81
CA ALA A 214 18.61 -3.14 -2.05
C ALA A 214 18.88 -4.62 -1.74
N ARG A 215 19.27 -5.41 -2.73
CA ARG A 215 19.57 -6.83 -2.56
C ARG A 215 20.78 -7.08 -1.68
N GLY A 216 21.81 -6.23 -1.80
CA GLY A 216 23.00 -6.27 -0.92
C GLY A 216 22.65 -5.99 0.55
N GLN A 217 21.61 -5.25 0.83
CA GLN A 217 21.12 -4.91 2.18
C GLN A 217 19.90 -5.76 2.62
N GLY A 218 19.43 -6.68 1.79
CA GLY A 218 18.23 -7.48 2.09
C GLY A 218 16.92 -6.68 2.07
N LEU A 219 16.89 -5.54 1.37
CA LEU A 219 15.73 -4.67 1.26
C LEU A 219 14.85 -5.06 0.06
N ARG A 220 13.63 -4.58 0.06
CA ARG A 220 12.69 -4.75 -1.04
C ARG A 220 12.72 -3.56 -2.01
N LEU A 221 12.26 -3.81 -3.22
CA LEU A 221 12.29 -2.89 -4.35
C LEU A 221 10.88 -2.52 -4.80
N HIS A 222 10.66 -1.23 -5.09
CA HIS A 222 9.40 -0.72 -5.60
C HIS A 222 9.60 0.30 -6.72
N THR A 223 8.65 0.38 -7.64
CA THR A 223 8.57 1.43 -8.67
C THR A 223 7.14 1.52 -9.23
N HIS A 224 6.80 2.63 -9.91
CA HIS A 224 5.60 2.69 -10.76
C HIS A 224 5.87 1.95 -12.06
N LEU A 225 4.86 1.25 -12.59
CA LEU A 225 5.02 0.50 -13.83
C LEU A 225 3.71 0.36 -14.60
N ALA A 226 3.80 0.58 -15.90
CA ALA A 226 2.73 0.33 -16.86
C ALA A 226 1.40 0.97 -16.41
N GLU A 227 1.48 2.20 -15.90
CA GLU A 227 0.32 2.92 -15.39
C GLU A 227 -0.54 3.43 -16.53
N THR A 228 0.06 4.10 -17.52
CA THR A 228 -0.65 4.71 -18.65
C THR A 228 -0.12 4.28 -20.00
N ALA A 229 -0.88 4.54 -21.07
CA ALA A 229 -0.45 4.25 -22.43
C ALA A 229 0.77 5.09 -22.84
N GLU A 230 0.88 6.32 -22.33
CA GLU A 230 1.99 7.23 -22.59
C GLU A 230 3.33 6.66 -22.06
N GLU A 231 3.31 5.96 -20.93
CA GLU A 231 4.50 5.26 -20.42
C GLU A 231 4.92 4.12 -21.35
N ASP A 232 3.95 3.35 -21.87
CA ASP A 232 4.24 2.28 -22.86
C ASP A 232 4.84 2.85 -24.15
N GLU A 233 4.29 3.97 -24.66
CA GLU A 233 4.83 4.69 -25.81
C GLU A 233 6.24 5.19 -25.53
N TYR A 234 6.49 5.82 -24.40
CA TYR A 234 7.80 6.32 -23.97
C TYR A 234 8.85 5.19 -23.95
N CYS A 235 8.53 4.07 -23.32
CA CYS A 235 9.44 2.92 -23.25
C CYS A 235 9.72 2.30 -24.64
N ARG A 236 8.71 2.24 -25.51
CA ARG A 236 8.89 1.73 -26.89
C ARG A 236 9.75 2.64 -27.72
N GLU A 237 9.59 3.96 -27.61
CA GLU A 237 10.38 4.93 -28.37
C GLU A 237 11.84 4.97 -27.91
N LEU A 238 12.10 4.98 -26.61
CA LEU A 238 13.46 5.13 -26.08
C LEU A 238 14.20 3.80 -25.91
N TYR A 239 13.52 2.75 -25.47
CA TYR A 239 14.14 1.48 -25.09
C TYR A 239 13.80 0.34 -26.05
N GLY A 240 12.87 0.55 -26.98
CA GLY A 240 12.44 -0.46 -27.96
C GLY A 240 11.66 -1.64 -27.37
N CYS A 241 11.09 -1.49 -26.18
CA CYS A 241 10.39 -2.56 -25.47
C CYS A 241 9.26 -2.02 -24.57
N THR A 242 8.42 -2.90 -24.02
CA THR A 242 7.40 -2.52 -23.04
C THR A 242 8.02 -2.17 -21.69
N PRO A 243 7.31 -1.42 -20.81
CA PRO A 243 7.78 -1.17 -19.43
C PRO A 243 8.16 -2.45 -18.68
N THR A 244 7.38 -3.52 -18.81
CA THR A 244 7.68 -4.82 -18.18
C THR A 244 8.95 -5.46 -18.74
N GLU A 245 9.13 -5.45 -20.08
CA GLU A 245 10.34 -5.95 -20.73
C GLU A 245 11.58 -5.13 -20.36
N TYR A 246 11.39 -3.82 -20.15
CA TYR A 246 12.44 -2.93 -19.64
C TYR A 246 12.87 -3.35 -18.23
N LEU A 247 11.94 -3.53 -17.28
CA LEU A 247 12.26 -4.01 -15.92
C LEU A 247 12.92 -5.40 -15.93
N GLU A 248 12.42 -6.34 -16.76
CA GLU A 248 13.02 -7.67 -16.90
C GLU A 248 14.50 -7.58 -17.31
N ARG A 249 14.81 -6.73 -18.29
CA ARG A 249 16.16 -6.46 -18.80
C ARG A 249 17.10 -5.88 -17.73
N LEU A 250 16.55 -5.08 -16.82
CA LEU A 250 17.29 -4.48 -15.71
C LEU A 250 17.39 -5.39 -14.48
N GLY A 251 16.80 -6.60 -14.51
CA GLY A 251 16.79 -7.51 -13.38
C GLY A 251 15.81 -7.11 -12.27
N TRP A 252 14.78 -6.36 -12.60
CA TRP A 252 13.78 -5.82 -11.68
C TRP A 252 12.51 -6.68 -11.55
N LEU A 253 12.54 -7.94 -11.99
CA LEU A 253 11.47 -8.90 -11.71
C LEU A 253 11.94 -9.91 -10.67
N GLY A 254 11.14 -10.16 -9.66
CA GLY A 254 11.46 -11.07 -8.56
C GLY A 254 10.51 -10.96 -7.38
N GLY A 255 10.57 -11.92 -6.46
CA GLY A 255 9.75 -11.94 -5.26
C GLY A 255 10.13 -10.85 -4.23
N ASP A 256 11.22 -10.16 -4.45
CA ASP A 256 11.69 -8.99 -3.70
C ASP A 256 11.19 -7.66 -4.27
N VAL A 257 10.48 -7.69 -5.40
CA VAL A 257 10.01 -6.50 -6.14
C VAL A 257 8.50 -6.46 -6.17
N TRP A 258 7.93 -5.25 -6.07
CA TRP A 258 6.54 -5.01 -6.42
C TRP A 258 6.38 -3.68 -7.17
N CYS A 259 5.37 -3.61 -8.05
CA CYS A 259 5.11 -2.45 -8.88
C CYS A 259 3.74 -1.86 -8.61
N ALA A 260 3.63 -0.52 -8.59
CA ALA A 260 2.36 0.16 -8.50
C ALA A 260 1.64 0.22 -9.86
N HIS A 261 0.31 0.29 -9.82
CA HIS A 261 -0.64 0.44 -10.90
C HIS A 261 -0.79 -0.77 -11.81
N CYS A 262 0.19 -1.09 -12.65
CA CYS A 262 0.19 -2.25 -13.54
C CYS A 262 -1.08 -2.35 -14.41
N VAL A 263 -1.57 -1.22 -14.94
CA VAL A 263 -2.82 -1.10 -15.68
C VAL A 263 -2.67 -1.65 -17.11
N GLN A 264 -1.56 -1.30 -17.77
CA GLN A 264 -1.31 -1.58 -19.18
C GLN A 264 -0.60 -2.92 -19.43
N LEU A 265 -0.66 -3.86 -18.47
CA LEU A 265 -0.04 -5.17 -18.61
C LEU A 265 -0.74 -6.01 -19.69
N SER A 266 0.05 -6.58 -20.61
CA SER A 266 -0.40 -7.62 -21.52
C SER A 266 -0.55 -8.97 -20.79
N GLN A 267 -1.22 -9.92 -21.42
CA GLN A 267 -1.31 -11.29 -20.87
C GLN A 267 0.07 -11.94 -20.70
N ARG A 268 1.05 -11.62 -21.56
CA ARG A 268 2.42 -12.09 -21.45
C ARG A 268 3.12 -11.50 -20.24
N ASP A 269 2.89 -10.22 -19.95
CA ASP A 269 3.44 -9.55 -18.78
C ASP A 269 2.86 -10.13 -17.49
N VAL A 270 1.56 -10.40 -17.44
CA VAL A 270 0.91 -11.12 -16.34
C VAL A 270 1.59 -12.49 -16.08
N GLY A 271 1.90 -13.24 -17.15
CA GLY A 271 2.63 -14.49 -17.04
C GLY A 271 4.01 -14.32 -16.40
N ARG A 272 4.80 -13.30 -16.84
CA ARG A 272 6.12 -12.98 -16.27
C ARG A 272 6.04 -12.64 -14.79
N PHE A 273 5.05 -11.84 -14.38
CA PHE A 273 4.82 -11.50 -12.98
C PHE A 273 4.52 -12.76 -12.14
N GLY A 274 3.70 -13.68 -12.67
CA GLY A 274 3.41 -14.97 -12.01
C GLY A 274 4.65 -15.84 -11.86
N GLU A 275 5.43 -16.02 -12.92
CA GLU A 275 6.66 -16.83 -12.93
C GLU A 275 7.72 -16.29 -11.96
N THR A 276 7.88 -14.97 -11.87
CA THR A 276 8.86 -14.31 -11.01
C THR A 276 8.35 -13.99 -9.61
N ARG A 277 7.02 -14.11 -9.39
CA ARG A 277 6.33 -13.69 -8.17
C ARG A 277 6.53 -12.19 -7.86
N THR A 278 6.69 -11.37 -8.87
CA THR A 278 6.73 -9.91 -8.73
C THR A 278 5.37 -9.41 -8.26
N GLY A 279 5.33 -8.63 -7.18
CA GLY A 279 4.09 -8.13 -6.58
C GLY A 279 3.47 -6.96 -7.34
N VAL A 280 2.17 -6.74 -7.10
CA VAL A 280 1.43 -5.60 -7.66
C VAL A 280 0.69 -4.86 -6.55
N ALA A 281 0.88 -3.53 -6.47
CA ALA A 281 0.04 -2.62 -5.72
C ALA A 281 -1.06 -2.06 -6.63
N HIS A 282 -2.27 -2.58 -6.51
CA HIS A 282 -3.43 -2.11 -7.28
C HIS A 282 -4.00 -0.83 -6.67
N CYS A 283 -4.07 0.25 -7.45
CA CYS A 283 -4.53 1.58 -7.02
C CYS A 283 -5.82 1.98 -7.76
N PRO A 284 -6.98 1.35 -7.46
CA PRO A 284 -8.17 1.46 -8.31
C PRO A 284 -8.70 2.90 -8.39
N THR A 285 -8.77 3.64 -7.28
CA THR A 285 -9.30 4.99 -7.26
C THR A 285 -8.43 5.96 -8.03
N SER A 286 -7.10 5.93 -7.81
CA SER A 286 -6.14 6.77 -8.53
C SER A 286 -6.16 6.48 -10.03
N ASN A 287 -6.13 5.21 -10.43
CA ASN A 287 -6.20 4.81 -11.84
C ASN A 287 -7.45 5.35 -12.55
N MET A 288 -8.61 5.32 -11.86
CA MET A 288 -9.84 5.90 -12.40
C MET A 288 -9.79 7.43 -12.44
N ARG A 289 -9.27 8.05 -11.38
CA ARG A 289 -9.15 9.50 -11.23
C ARG A 289 -8.29 10.14 -12.32
N LEU A 290 -7.18 9.48 -12.67
CA LEU A 290 -6.25 9.91 -13.73
C LEU A 290 -6.63 9.40 -15.13
N GLY A 291 -7.68 8.58 -15.25
CA GLY A 291 -8.09 8.01 -16.54
C GLY A 291 -7.11 6.95 -17.08
N ALA A 292 -6.24 6.39 -16.25
CA ALA A 292 -5.24 5.39 -16.63
C ALA A 292 -5.85 4.06 -17.11
N GLY A 293 -7.00 3.68 -16.53
CA GLY A 293 -7.71 2.46 -16.89
C GLY A 293 -7.94 1.51 -15.71
N ILE A 294 -8.16 0.22 -16.00
CA ILE A 294 -8.43 -0.81 -14.99
C ILE A 294 -7.37 -1.90 -15.09
N ALA A 295 -6.61 -2.12 -14.01
CA ALA A 295 -5.60 -3.19 -13.94
C ALA A 295 -6.23 -4.59 -14.08
N PRO A 296 -5.51 -5.57 -14.67
CA PRO A 296 -6.02 -6.94 -14.87
C PRO A 296 -5.95 -7.80 -13.60
N VAL A 297 -6.64 -7.38 -12.52
CA VAL A 297 -6.52 -8.00 -11.19
C VAL A 297 -6.87 -9.50 -11.23
N ARG A 298 -7.97 -9.90 -11.87
CA ARG A 298 -8.35 -11.32 -11.96
C ARG A 298 -7.28 -12.16 -12.67
N PRO A 299 -6.79 -11.80 -13.87
CA PRO A 299 -5.67 -12.48 -14.51
C PRO A 299 -4.40 -12.56 -13.64
N LEU A 300 -4.06 -11.50 -12.90
CA LEU A 300 -2.91 -11.48 -11.98
C LEU A 300 -3.10 -12.51 -10.86
N LEU A 301 -4.26 -12.54 -10.21
CA LEU A 301 -4.57 -13.52 -9.16
C LEU A 301 -4.55 -14.95 -9.69
N ASP A 302 -5.11 -15.20 -10.89
CA ASP A 302 -5.10 -16.52 -11.54
C ASP A 302 -3.70 -17.00 -11.89
N ALA A 303 -2.77 -16.07 -12.17
CA ALA A 303 -1.35 -16.34 -12.40
C ALA A 303 -0.54 -16.52 -11.09
N GLY A 304 -1.16 -16.39 -9.92
CA GLY A 304 -0.48 -16.51 -8.62
C GLY A 304 0.39 -15.31 -8.24
N VAL A 305 0.16 -14.15 -8.87
CA VAL A 305 0.86 -12.90 -8.55
C VAL A 305 0.38 -12.41 -7.17
N PRO A 306 1.29 -12.02 -6.26
CA PRO A 306 0.91 -11.28 -5.06
C PRO A 306 0.29 -9.93 -5.43
N VAL A 307 -0.97 -9.70 -5.08
CA VAL A 307 -1.67 -8.44 -5.33
C VAL A 307 -2.13 -7.83 -4.01
N GLY A 308 -1.73 -6.59 -3.76
CA GLY A 308 -2.20 -5.76 -2.64
C GLY A 308 -2.95 -4.54 -3.14
N LEU A 309 -3.58 -3.80 -2.24
CA LEU A 309 -4.19 -2.51 -2.53
C LEU A 309 -3.29 -1.35 -2.09
N GLY A 310 -3.25 -0.30 -2.89
CA GLY A 310 -2.66 0.97 -2.56
C GLY A 310 -3.66 2.10 -2.77
N VAL A 311 -3.73 3.05 -1.83
CA VAL A 311 -4.58 4.24 -2.02
C VAL A 311 -3.95 5.22 -2.99
N ASP A 312 -2.61 5.15 -3.18
CA ASP A 312 -1.83 6.17 -3.89
C ASP A 312 -1.81 7.52 -3.16
N GLY A 313 -1.20 8.56 -3.74
CA GLY A 313 -1.14 9.87 -3.15
C GLY A 313 -2.49 10.59 -3.12
N SER A 314 -2.69 11.43 -2.08
CA SER A 314 -3.93 12.17 -1.90
C SER A 314 -4.20 13.25 -2.98
N ALA A 315 -3.28 13.46 -3.93
CA ALA A 315 -3.51 14.32 -5.09
C ALA A 315 -4.21 13.58 -6.25
N SER A 316 -4.26 12.24 -6.22
CA SER A 316 -4.98 11.39 -7.18
C SER A 316 -6.02 10.48 -6.51
N ASN A 317 -6.04 10.42 -5.18
CA ASN A 317 -7.07 9.78 -4.36
C ASN A 317 -7.28 10.63 -3.09
N GLU A 318 -8.13 11.62 -3.19
CA GLU A 318 -8.23 12.73 -2.24
C GLU A 318 -8.62 12.30 -0.82
N ARG A 319 -9.23 11.14 -0.65
CA ARG A 319 -9.66 10.67 0.67
C ARG A 319 -8.61 9.82 1.40
N GLY A 320 -7.77 9.08 0.68
CA GLY A 320 -6.78 8.19 1.31
C GLY A 320 -7.39 7.10 2.20
N ASP A 321 -8.56 6.57 1.83
CA ASP A 321 -9.35 5.60 2.62
C ASP A 321 -9.19 4.20 2.01
N LEU A 322 -8.33 3.36 2.61
CA LEU A 322 -8.03 2.03 2.06
C LEU A 322 -9.26 1.11 2.09
N PHE A 323 -10.16 1.27 3.07
CA PHE A 323 -11.38 0.46 3.08
C PHE A 323 -12.35 0.82 1.95
N LEU A 324 -12.37 2.09 1.52
CA LEU A 324 -13.09 2.50 0.31
C LEU A 324 -12.46 1.86 -0.93
N ASP A 325 -11.13 1.78 -1.00
CA ASP A 325 -10.43 1.14 -2.13
C ASP A 325 -10.69 -0.37 -2.22
N VAL A 326 -11.00 -1.07 -1.13
CA VAL A 326 -11.54 -2.44 -1.18
C VAL A 326 -12.82 -2.51 -2.02
N LYS A 327 -13.76 -1.59 -1.80
CA LYS A 327 -14.99 -1.51 -2.61
C LYS A 327 -14.70 -1.13 -4.06
N GLN A 328 -13.81 -0.16 -4.29
CA GLN A 328 -13.46 0.27 -5.65
C GLN A 328 -12.81 -0.88 -6.43
N ALA A 329 -11.86 -1.61 -5.84
CA ALA A 329 -11.25 -2.78 -6.45
C ALA A 329 -12.29 -3.83 -6.87
N LEU A 330 -13.26 -4.12 -5.98
CA LEU A 330 -14.37 -5.03 -6.26
C LEU A 330 -15.19 -4.55 -7.47
N LEU A 331 -15.58 -3.27 -7.48
CA LEU A 331 -16.47 -2.74 -8.51
C LEU A 331 -15.79 -2.61 -9.87
N VAL A 332 -14.54 -2.14 -9.94
CA VAL A 332 -13.82 -2.02 -11.21
C VAL A 332 -13.45 -3.37 -11.80
N ALA A 333 -13.09 -4.36 -10.97
CA ALA A 333 -12.87 -5.73 -11.43
C ALA A 333 -14.13 -6.31 -12.07
N ARG A 334 -15.30 -6.11 -11.44
CA ARG A 334 -16.59 -6.55 -11.97
C ARG A 334 -17.02 -5.78 -13.21
N ALA A 335 -16.75 -4.48 -13.28
CA ALA A 335 -17.01 -3.69 -14.49
C ALA A 335 -16.19 -4.19 -15.70
N ARG A 336 -14.96 -4.67 -15.46
CA ARG A 336 -14.09 -5.22 -16.49
C ARG A 336 -14.44 -6.66 -16.87
N GLY A 337 -14.70 -7.54 -15.88
CA GLY A 337 -14.74 -9.00 -16.06
C GLY A 337 -16.06 -9.68 -15.66
N GLY A 338 -17.10 -8.93 -15.30
CA GLY A 338 -18.38 -9.46 -14.84
C GLY A 338 -18.42 -9.74 -13.32
N PRO A 339 -19.59 -10.16 -12.80
CA PRO A 339 -19.85 -10.22 -11.35
C PRO A 339 -18.97 -11.22 -10.59
N GLU A 340 -18.39 -12.19 -11.29
CA GLU A 340 -17.52 -13.23 -10.70
C GLU A 340 -16.03 -12.86 -10.75
N ALA A 341 -15.67 -11.71 -11.36
CA ALA A 341 -14.28 -11.31 -11.50
C ALA A 341 -13.55 -11.09 -10.15
N LEU A 342 -14.30 -10.66 -9.13
CA LEU A 342 -13.78 -10.54 -7.77
C LEU A 342 -14.92 -10.69 -6.77
N THR A 343 -14.72 -11.48 -5.72
CA THR A 343 -15.63 -11.61 -4.59
C THR A 343 -15.32 -10.56 -3.52
N VAL A 344 -16.28 -10.36 -2.60
CA VAL A 344 -16.10 -9.45 -1.45
C VAL A 344 -14.90 -9.86 -0.60
N ARG A 345 -14.75 -11.17 -0.32
CA ARG A 345 -13.65 -11.71 0.49
C ARG A 345 -12.30 -11.58 -0.21
N GLU A 346 -12.25 -11.83 -1.51
CA GLU A 346 -11.03 -11.60 -2.28
C GLU A 346 -10.64 -10.13 -2.28
N ALA A 347 -11.59 -9.19 -2.44
CA ALA A 347 -11.30 -7.75 -2.37
C ALA A 347 -10.73 -7.35 -0.99
N LEU A 348 -11.32 -7.85 0.11
CA LEU A 348 -10.80 -7.61 1.46
C LEU A 348 -9.42 -8.27 1.67
N ARG A 349 -9.20 -9.45 1.07
CA ARG A 349 -7.90 -10.14 1.10
C ARG A 349 -6.80 -9.33 0.42
N LEU A 350 -7.09 -8.59 -0.66
CA LEU A 350 -6.12 -7.68 -1.29
C LEU A 350 -5.61 -6.62 -0.31
N ALA A 351 -6.48 -6.08 0.54
CA ALA A 351 -6.13 -5.06 1.53
C ALA A 351 -5.59 -5.62 2.85
N THR A 352 -5.44 -6.92 2.99
CA THR A 352 -4.96 -7.59 4.21
C THR A 352 -3.80 -8.53 3.89
N ARG A 353 -4.03 -9.82 3.78
CA ARG A 353 -3.01 -10.82 3.48
C ARG A 353 -2.33 -10.61 2.12
N GLY A 354 -3.05 -10.14 1.11
CA GLY A 354 -2.49 -9.78 -0.19
C GLY A 354 -1.48 -8.66 -0.07
N GLY A 355 -1.84 -7.59 0.63
CA GLY A 355 -0.95 -6.47 0.92
C GLY A 355 0.28 -6.90 1.73
N ALA A 356 0.10 -7.72 2.75
CA ALA A 356 1.21 -8.27 3.53
C ALA A 356 2.19 -9.09 2.66
N ALA A 357 1.67 -9.94 1.78
CA ALA A 357 2.48 -10.72 0.84
C ALA A 357 3.26 -9.82 -0.13
N VAL A 358 2.65 -8.73 -0.63
CA VAL A 358 3.30 -7.73 -1.49
C VAL A 358 4.45 -7.04 -0.76
N LEU A 359 4.27 -6.67 0.52
CA LEU A 359 5.32 -6.06 1.33
C LEU A 359 6.33 -7.06 1.90
N GLY A 360 6.17 -8.38 1.64
CA GLY A 360 7.03 -9.43 2.17
C GLY A 360 6.88 -9.62 3.68
N ARG A 361 5.72 -9.31 4.23
CA ARG A 361 5.39 -9.46 5.66
C ARG A 361 4.55 -10.72 5.86
N ASP A 362 5.06 -11.67 6.59
CA ASP A 362 4.38 -12.91 6.97
C ASP A 362 3.81 -12.86 8.41
N ASP A 363 4.19 -11.85 9.15
CA ASP A 363 3.81 -11.61 10.54
C ASP A 363 2.53 -10.76 10.72
N VAL A 364 1.97 -10.17 9.65
CA VAL A 364 0.75 -9.36 9.64
C VAL A 364 -0.24 -9.83 8.55
N GLY A 365 -1.40 -9.19 8.42
CA GLY A 365 -2.37 -9.41 7.34
C GLY A 365 -3.32 -10.58 7.53
N SER A 366 -3.18 -11.38 8.60
CA SER A 366 -4.14 -12.40 9.01
C SER A 366 -4.14 -12.56 10.54
N LEU A 367 -5.27 -13.07 11.10
CA LEU A 367 -5.43 -13.32 12.53
C LEU A 367 -5.15 -14.80 12.81
N GLU A 368 -3.89 -15.16 12.88
CA GLU A 368 -3.42 -16.52 13.12
C GLU A 368 -2.51 -16.55 14.36
N PRO A 369 -2.53 -17.60 15.17
CA PRO A 369 -1.65 -17.71 16.32
C PRO A 369 -0.19 -17.49 15.97
N GLY A 370 0.49 -16.62 16.74
CA GLY A 370 1.89 -16.23 16.56
C GLY A 370 2.10 -15.00 15.67
N LYS A 371 1.11 -14.51 14.97
CA LYS A 371 1.18 -13.26 14.21
C LYS A 371 0.93 -12.05 15.10
N GLN A 372 1.30 -10.89 14.59
CA GLN A 372 1.07 -9.62 15.28
C GLN A 372 -0.43 -9.39 15.51
N ALA A 373 -0.77 -8.90 16.67
CA ALA A 373 -2.14 -8.51 17.00
C ALA A 373 -2.47 -7.15 16.37
N ASP A 374 -2.46 -7.13 15.04
CA ASP A 374 -2.87 -6.00 14.21
C ASP A 374 -4.28 -6.30 13.69
N PHE A 375 -5.29 -5.62 14.24
CA PHE A 375 -6.69 -5.88 13.85
C PHE A 375 -7.55 -4.63 13.91
N ALA A 376 -8.61 -4.64 13.09
CA ALA A 376 -9.61 -3.60 13.00
C ALA A 376 -10.98 -4.13 13.44
N VAL A 377 -11.69 -3.35 14.24
CA VAL A 377 -13.05 -3.64 14.72
C VAL A 377 -14.04 -2.74 14.00
N TRP A 378 -15.06 -3.33 13.39
CA TRP A 378 -16.05 -2.63 12.59
C TRP A 378 -17.43 -2.81 13.19
N ARG A 379 -18.08 -1.71 13.54
CA ARG A 379 -19.47 -1.74 14.03
C ARG A 379 -20.41 -2.17 12.91
N THR A 380 -21.41 -2.98 13.26
CA THR A 380 -22.38 -3.53 12.29
C THR A 380 -23.83 -3.13 12.62
N ASP A 381 -24.01 -2.31 13.64
CA ASP A 381 -25.31 -1.83 14.12
C ASP A 381 -25.72 -0.46 13.51
N GLY A 382 -24.95 0.07 12.56
CA GLY A 382 -25.23 1.29 11.83
C GLY A 382 -26.37 1.16 10.83
N LEU A 383 -27.00 2.29 10.50
CA LEU A 383 -28.09 2.37 9.54
C LEU A 383 -27.68 1.86 8.14
N GLU A 384 -26.46 2.11 7.75
CA GLU A 384 -25.85 1.73 6.46
C GLU A 384 -25.74 0.23 6.27
N LEU A 385 -25.80 -0.56 7.36
CA LEU A 385 -25.78 -2.02 7.33
C LEU A 385 -27.13 -2.67 7.61
N ALA A 386 -28.17 -1.86 7.83
CA ALA A 386 -29.51 -2.38 8.11
C ALA A 386 -30.02 -3.25 6.95
N GLY A 387 -30.38 -4.51 7.25
CA GLY A 387 -30.84 -5.49 6.27
C GLY A 387 -29.71 -6.29 5.56
N ALA A 388 -28.47 -6.13 5.97
CA ALA A 388 -27.36 -6.96 5.48
C ALA A 388 -27.35 -8.30 6.22
N ASP A 389 -27.63 -9.42 5.52
CA ASP A 389 -27.57 -10.76 6.08
C ASP A 389 -26.12 -11.24 6.27
N ASP A 390 -25.22 -10.79 5.41
CA ASP A 390 -23.77 -11.04 5.47
C ASP A 390 -23.07 -9.74 5.93
N PRO A 391 -22.58 -9.68 7.17
CA PRO A 391 -22.00 -8.44 7.71
C PRO A 391 -20.71 -8.04 7.00
N VAL A 392 -19.92 -8.99 6.50
CA VAL A 392 -18.67 -8.68 5.77
C VAL A 392 -19.00 -8.10 4.39
N ALA A 393 -19.96 -8.70 3.69
CA ALA A 393 -20.44 -8.15 2.42
C ALA A 393 -21.10 -6.78 2.62
N GLY A 394 -21.89 -6.62 3.69
CA GLY A 394 -22.48 -5.35 4.09
C GLY A 394 -21.42 -4.25 4.25
N LEU A 395 -20.39 -4.52 5.04
CA LEU A 395 -19.28 -3.58 5.25
C LEU A 395 -18.61 -3.18 3.93
N VAL A 396 -18.19 -4.12 3.11
CA VAL A 396 -17.47 -3.79 1.87
C VAL A 396 -18.38 -3.06 0.88
N LEU A 397 -19.62 -3.51 0.69
CA LEU A 397 -20.52 -2.93 -0.33
C LEU A 397 -21.10 -1.58 0.08
N SER A 398 -21.23 -1.27 1.37
CA SER A 398 -21.70 0.03 1.87
C SER A 398 -20.57 0.98 2.29
N ALA A 399 -19.28 0.59 2.12
CA ALA A 399 -18.14 1.48 2.38
C ALA A 399 -18.34 2.89 1.73
N PRO A 400 -17.77 3.93 2.29
CA PRO A 400 -16.71 3.92 3.32
C PRO A 400 -17.24 3.82 4.76
N HIS A 401 -16.42 3.23 5.62
CA HIS A 401 -16.65 3.20 7.06
C HIS A 401 -15.42 3.72 7.80
N ARG A 402 -15.62 4.29 8.98
CA ARG A 402 -14.54 4.49 9.95
C ARG A 402 -14.44 3.27 10.85
N VAL A 403 -13.22 2.87 11.12
CA VAL A 403 -12.99 1.80 12.10
C VAL A 403 -13.42 2.26 13.49
N ASP A 404 -14.13 1.43 14.24
CA ASP A 404 -14.45 1.70 15.65
C ASP A 404 -13.20 1.58 16.51
N ARG A 405 -12.34 0.61 16.18
CA ARG A 405 -11.06 0.40 16.86
C ARG A 405 -10.02 -0.15 15.90
N LEU A 406 -8.82 0.39 15.97
CA LEU A 406 -7.62 -0.15 15.34
C LEU A 406 -6.60 -0.48 16.42
N VAL A 407 -6.13 -1.73 16.41
CA VAL A 407 -5.06 -2.22 17.29
C VAL A 407 -3.85 -2.59 16.45
N VAL A 408 -2.66 -2.20 16.88
CA VAL A 408 -1.39 -2.50 16.21
C VAL A 408 -0.40 -3.03 17.24
N GLY A 409 0.04 -4.29 17.09
CA GLY A 409 0.91 -4.95 18.05
C GLY A 409 0.28 -5.03 19.46
N GLY A 410 -1.05 -5.18 19.55
CA GLY A 410 -1.79 -5.23 20.81
C GLY A 410 -2.10 -3.88 21.45
N GLU A 411 -1.68 -2.77 20.85
CA GLU A 411 -1.90 -1.39 21.37
C GLU A 411 -2.98 -0.66 20.56
N ASP A 412 -3.85 0.08 21.24
CA ASP A 412 -4.88 0.91 20.60
C ASP A 412 -4.26 2.10 19.86
N VAL A 413 -4.50 2.18 18.55
CA VAL A 413 -4.16 3.31 17.68
C VAL A 413 -5.37 4.20 17.43
N VAL A 414 -6.54 3.58 17.20
CA VAL A 414 -7.83 4.29 17.10
C VAL A 414 -8.81 3.68 18.09
N ARG A 415 -9.61 4.51 18.78
CA ARG A 415 -10.70 4.07 19.65
C ARG A 415 -11.88 5.02 19.56
N GLY A 416 -13.07 4.50 19.18
CA GLY A 416 -14.29 5.28 19.00
C GLY A 416 -14.21 6.22 17.80
N GLY A 417 -13.76 5.72 16.65
CA GLY A 417 -13.55 6.47 15.41
C GLY A 417 -14.82 6.89 14.68
#